data_9fdd34cd89c650d6ffd7f923039ccd74
#
_entry.id   9fdd34cd89c650d6ffd7f923039ccd74
#
_cell.length_a   1.000
_cell.length_b   1.000
_cell.length_c   1.000
_cell.angle_alpha   90.00
_cell.angle_beta   90.00
_cell.angle_gamma   90.00
#
_symmetry.space_group_name_H-M   'P 1'
#
loop_
_entity.id
_entity.type
_entity.pdbx_description
1 polymer ?
#
loop_
_entity_poly.entity_id
_entity_poly.type
_entity_poly.pdbx_seq_one_letter_code
_entity_poly.pdbx_strand_id
1 'polypeptide(L)'
;MKLLHHAFCPHSRFARLALAEYRASFDLADEDVRKRRPEFLELNPAGTTPVLLDGKFPVSGASVIAEYIDETHGTNLGEHRLLPADPKARAEVRRIAGWFHDKFYVEVSEPLVREKILKLRLSSAEGGGPPDSSALQAAKKNIRYHLQYVGWLLSTRSWLAAEKLSFADLAAAAHLSVADYLGDVPWDESENAKNWYAKMKSRPSFRPLLADLVPGLPPSKVYADLDF
;
A
#
# COMPACT_ATOMS: atom_id res chain seq x y z
N MET A 1 -1.89 -13.82 14.80
CA MET A 1 -1.36 -14.00 13.42
C MET A 1 0.01 -13.33 13.30
N LYS A 2 0.80 -13.67 12.28
CA LYS A 2 2.11 -13.04 12.01
C LYS A 2 2.19 -12.63 10.55
N LEU A 3 2.53 -11.37 10.27
CA LEU A 3 2.67 -10.85 8.91
C LEU A 3 4.17 -10.73 8.55
N LEU A 4 4.61 -11.52 7.57
CA LEU A 4 5.92 -11.35 6.94
C LEU A 4 5.80 -10.24 5.90
N HIS A 5 6.56 -9.16 6.08
CA HIS A 5 6.36 -7.93 5.32
C HIS A 5 7.67 -7.18 5.07
N HIS A 6 7.62 -6.17 4.21
CA HIS A 6 8.64 -5.13 4.14
C HIS A 6 7.99 -3.77 4.31
N ALA A 7 8.54 -2.91 5.17
CA ALA A 7 7.92 -1.65 5.61
C ALA A 7 7.55 -0.69 4.46
N PHE A 8 8.36 -0.66 3.39
CA PHE A 8 8.13 0.16 2.19
C PHE A 8 7.65 -0.63 0.97
N CYS A 9 7.15 -1.85 1.16
CA CYS A 9 6.38 -2.56 0.15
C CYS A 9 4.92 -2.09 0.22
N PRO A 10 4.35 -1.46 -0.83
CA PRO A 10 2.97 -0.96 -0.80
C PRO A 10 1.94 -2.06 -0.54
N HIS A 11 2.16 -3.25 -1.10
CA HIS A 11 1.32 -4.42 -0.86
C HIS A 11 1.33 -4.86 0.62
N SER A 12 2.51 -4.80 1.26
CA SER A 12 2.63 -5.06 2.71
C SER A 12 1.93 -3.98 3.54
N ARG A 13 2.03 -2.71 3.15
CA ARG A 13 1.31 -1.60 3.79
C ARG A 13 -0.20 -1.78 3.69
N PHE A 14 -0.69 -2.18 2.52
CA PHE A 14 -2.11 -2.50 2.34
C PHE A 14 -2.58 -3.62 3.27
N ALA A 15 -1.84 -4.73 3.36
CA ALA A 15 -2.18 -5.83 4.27
C ALA A 15 -2.18 -5.38 5.75
N ARG A 16 -1.21 -4.54 6.16
CA ARG A 16 -1.18 -3.94 7.51
C ARG A 16 -2.41 -3.08 7.79
N LEU A 17 -2.83 -2.24 6.81
CA LEU A 17 -4.03 -1.43 6.94
C LEU A 17 -5.28 -2.31 7.04
N ALA A 18 -5.42 -3.33 6.18
CA ALA A 18 -6.55 -4.24 6.21
C ALA A 18 -6.67 -4.95 7.57
N LEU A 19 -5.59 -5.56 8.05
CA LEU A 19 -5.54 -6.22 9.36
C LEU A 19 -5.93 -5.25 10.50
N ALA A 20 -5.40 -4.03 10.48
CA ALA A 20 -5.69 -3.04 11.51
C ALA A 20 -7.14 -2.54 11.47
N GLU A 21 -7.73 -2.31 10.29
CA GLU A 21 -9.15 -1.92 10.15
C GLU A 21 -10.08 -3.01 10.68
N TYR A 22 -9.75 -4.28 10.45
CA TYR A 22 -10.51 -5.41 11.01
C TYR A 22 -10.20 -5.70 12.47
N ARG A 23 -9.32 -4.90 13.11
CA ARG A 23 -8.89 -5.07 14.51
C ARG A 23 -8.33 -6.47 14.78
N ALA A 24 -7.73 -7.07 13.77
CA ALA A 24 -7.07 -8.34 13.88
C ALA A 24 -5.78 -8.19 14.71
N SER A 25 -5.50 -9.13 15.61
CA SER A 25 -4.24 -9.14 16.35
C SER A 25 -3.15 -9.82 15.53
N PHE A 26 -2.06 -9.12 15.26
CA PHE A 26 -0.94 -9.64 14.48
C PHE A 26 0.40 -9.03 14.89
N ASP A 27 1.46 -9.81 14.75
CA ASP A 27 2.83 -9.39 14.89
C ASP A 27 3.45 -9.13 13.52
N LEU A 28 4.36 -8.18 13.43
CA LEU A 28 5.14 -7.89 12.21
C LEU A 28 6.48 -8.61 12.25
N ALA A 29 6.89 -9.17 11.13
CA ALA A 29 8.23 -9.69 10.92
C ALA A 29 8.77 -9.23 9.57
N ASP A 30 9.91 -8.53 9.62
CA ASP A 30 10.57 -8.08 8.40
C ASP A 30 11.06 -9.26 7.57
N GLU A 31 10.81 -9.21 6.26
CA GLU A 31 11.29 -10.17 5.28
C GLU A 31 12.02 -9.45 4.14
N ASP A 32 13.30 -9.76 3.99
CA ASP A 32 14.08 -9.34 2.83
C ASP A 32 13.98 -10.39 1.72
N VAL A 33 13.02 -10.22 0.82
CA VAL A 33 12.74 -11.15 -0.28
C VAL A 33 13.95 -11.41 -1.20
N ARG A 34 14.94 -10.51 -1.21
CA ARG A 34 16.17 -10.66 -2.02
C ARG A 34 17.06 -11.77 -1.51
N LYS A 35 16.99 -12.06 -0.20
CA LYS A 35 17.75 -13.15 0.42
C LYS A 35 17.25 -14.53 0.00
N ARG A 36 16.05 -14.61 -0.57
CA ARG A 36 15.44 -15.85 -1.06
C ARG A 36 15.57 -17.01 -0.07
N ARG A 37 15.32 -16.73 1.21
CA ARG A 37 15.45 -17.74 2.26
C ARG A 37 14.59 -18.96 1.97
N PRO A 38 15.11 -20.18 2.07
CA PRO A 38 14.33 -21.40 1.76
C PRO A 38 13.02 -21.49 2.56
N GLU A 39 13.06 -21.15 3.86
CA GLU A 39 11.90 -21.21 4.74
C GLU A 39 10.78 -20.22 4.32
N PHE A 40 11.17 -19.09 3.74
CA PHE A 40 10.21 -18.13 3.20
C PHE A 40 9.64 -18.61 1.85
N LEU A 41 10.47 -19.19 0.99
CA LEU A 41 10.05 -19.72 -0.30
C LEU A 41 9.14 -20.95 -0.16
N GLU A 42 9.27 -21.73 0.92
CA GLU A 42 8.31 -22.80 1.26
C GLU A 42 6.92 -22.23 1.58
N LEU A 43 6.83 -21.06 2.22
CA LEU A 43 5.57 -20.37 2.52
C LEU A 43 4.97 -19.68 1.29
N ASN A 44 5.82 -19.10 0.46
CA ASN A 44 5.43 -18.40 -0.76
C ASN A 44 6.48 -18.58 -1.86
N PRO A 45 6.31 -19.57 -2.76
CA PRO A 45 7.22 -19.82 -3.88
C PRO A 45 7.40 -18.63 -4.83
N ALA A 46 6.44 -17.69 -4.88
CA ALA A 46 6.57 -16.46 -5.65
C ALA A 46 7.67 -15.53 -5.11
N GLY A 47 8.12 -15.73 -3.86
CA GLY A 47 9.18 -14.95 -3.25
C GLY A 47 8.84 -13.49 -3.03
N THR A 48 7.56 -13.18 -2.78
CA THR A 48 7.06 -11.80 -2.60
C THR A 48 6.41 -11.62 -1.22
N THR A 49 6.45 -10.40 -0.71
CA THR A 49 5.66 -9.98 0.47
C THR A 49 4.40 -9.24 0.02
N PRO A 50 3.32 -9.25 0.85
CA PRO A 50 3.19 -9.84 2.19
C PRO A 50 2.83 -11.33 2.18
N VAL A 51 3.15 -12.02 3.29
CA VAL A 51 2.63 -13.35 3.64
C VAL A 51 2.09 -13.30 5.07
N LEU A 52 0.83 -13.65 5.26
CA LEU A 52 0.20 -13.77 6.56
C LEU A 52 0.27 -15.23 7.03
N LEU A 53 0.72 -15.44 8.24
CA LEU A 53 0.63 -16.74 8.92
C LEU A 53 -0.51 -16.70 9.93
N ASP A 54 -1.55 -17.48 9.71
CA ASP A 54 -2.58 -17.76 10.71
C ASP A 54 -2.32 -19.12 11.33
N GLY A 55 -1.68 -19.10 12.51
CA GLY A 55 -1.04 -20.28 13.04
C GLY A 55 0.04 -20.82 12.11
N LYS A 56 -0.22 -22.00 11.52
CA LYS A 56 0.67 -22.63 10.51
C LYS A 56 0.21 -22.44 9.07
N PHE A 57 -0.96 -21.82 8.87
CA PHE A 57 -1.54 -21.66 7.53
C PHE A 57 -1.01 -20.38 6.86
N PRO A 58 -0.28 -20.48 5.74
CA PRO A 58 0.21 -19.32 5.02
C PRO A 58 -0.84 -18.78 4.04
N VAL A 59 -1.07 -17.47 4.07
CA VAL A 59 -1.89 -16.74 3.12
C VAL A 59 -0.99 -15.75 2.40
N SER A 60 -0.77 -15.93 1.11
CA SER A 60 0.17 -15.12 0.33
C SER A 60 -0.56 -14.17 -0.62
N GLY A 61 -0.04 -12.95 -0.73
CA GLY A 61 -0.54 -11.91 -1.62
C GLY A 61 -1.52 -10.96 -0.95
N ALA A 62 -1.38 -9.67 -1.28
CA ALA A 62 -2.08 -8.60 -0.60
C ALA A 62 -3.62 -8.72 -0.68
N SER A 63 -4.16 -8.91 -1.88
CA SER A 63 -5.60 -9.05 -2.10
C SER A 63 -6.17 -10.32 -1.46
N VAL A 64 -5.41 -11.43 -1.51
CA VAL A 64 -5.83 -12.70 -0.88
C VAL A 64 -5.89 -12.56 0.63
N ILE A 65 -4.90 -11.91 1.25
CA ILE A 65 -4.90 -11.62 2.69
C ILE A 65 -6.10 -10.76 3.07
N ALA A 66 -6.40 -9.72 2.28
CA ALA A 66 -7.52 -8.84 2.56
C ALA A 66 -8.87 -9.59 2.49
N GLU A 67 -9.07 -10.43 1.48
CA GLU A 67 -10.30 -11.24 1.38
C GLU A 67 -10.38 -12.28 2.49
N TYR A 68 -9.27 -12.95 2.81
CA TYR A 68 -9.20 -13.89 3.94
C TYR A 68 -9.60 -13.23 5.26
N ILE A 69 -9.10 -12.02 5.53
CA ILE A 69 -9.46 -11.26 6.74
C ILE A 69 -10.91 -10.79 6.69
N ASP A 70 -11.44 -10.38 5.54
CA ASP A 70 -12.85 -10.03 5.40
C ASP A 70 -13.77 -11.23 5.66
N GLU A 71 -13.39 -12.42 5.22
CA GLU A 71 -14.15 -13.64 5.42
C GLU A 71 -14.10 -14.14 6.88
N THR A 72 -12.93 -14.05 7.52
CA THR A 72 -12.72 -14.58 8.87
C THR A 72 -13.06 -13.59 9.98
N HIS A 73 -12.86 -12.29 9.77
CA HIS A 73 -13.05 -11.22 10.75
C HIS A 73 -14.14 -10.21 10.36
N GLY A 74 -14.80 -10.37 9.20
CA GLY A 74 -15.77 -9.42 8.68
C GLY A 74 -16.96 -9.17 9.61
N THR A 75 -17.36 -10.15 10.41
CA THR A 75 -18.41 -10.00 11.41
C THR A 75 -18.08 -8.93 12.45
N ASN A 76 -16.80 -8.66 12.73
CA ASN A 76 -16.37 -7.63 13.68
C ASN A 76 -16.73 -6.21 13.21
N LEU A 77 -16.90 -6.00 11.91
CA LEU A 77 -17.23 -4.71 11.32
C LEU A 77 -18.71 -4.58 10.92
N GLY A 78 -19.46 -5.68 10.84
CA GLY A 78 -20.86 -5.67 10.45
C GLY A 78 -21.07 -4.94 9.10
N GLU A 79 -21.88 -3.88 9.10
CA GLU A 79 -22.13 -3.06 7.91
C GLU A 79 -20.94 -2.21 7.42
N HIS A 80 -19.87 -2.13 8.22
CA HIS A 80 -18.64 -1.39 7.87
C HIS A 80 -17.57 -2.29 7.23
N ARG A 81 -17.95 -3.48 6.77
CA ARG A 81 -17.06 -4.36 6.00
C ARG A 81 -16.46 -3.61 4.81
N LEU A 82 -15.17 -3.81 4.60
CA LEU A 82 -14.41 -3.13 3.53
C LEU A 82 -14.66 -3.75 2.15
N LEU A 83 -15.27 -4.94 2.11
CA LEU A 83 -15.72 -5.58 0.89
C LEU A 83 -17.25 -5.72 0.93
N PRO A 84 -18.00 -5.00 0.07
CA PRO A 84 -19.45 -5.01 0.06
C PRO A 84 -20.05 -6.38 -0.24
N ALA A 85 -21.27 -6.64 0.24
CA ALA A 85 -22.01 -7.86 -0.09
C ALA A 85 -22.53 -7.86 -1.54
N ASP A 86 -22.94 -6.66 -2.05
CA ASP A 86 -23.43 -6.54 -3.42
C ASP A 86 -22.33 -6.86 -4.45
N PRO A 87 -22.58 -7.77 -5.41
CA PRO A 87 -21.56 -8.20 -6.37
C PRO A 87 -21.03 -7.06 -7.25
N LYS A 88 -21.87 -6.08 -7.64
CA LYS A 88 -21.43 -4.95 -8.49
C LYS A 88 -20.54 -4.00 -7.71
N ALA A 89 -20.91 -3.65 -6.50
CA ALA A 89 -20.10 -2.81 -5.61
C ALA A 89 -18.79 -3.52 -5.26
N ARG A 90 -18.84 -4.84 -5.01
CA ARG A 90 -17.64 -5.67 -4.77
C ARG A 90 -16.68 -5.69 -5.97
N ALA A 91 -17.23 -5.81 -7.19
CA ALA A 91 -16.43 -5.74 -8.40
C ALA A 91 -15.74 -4.38 -8.57
N GLU A 92 -16.43 -3.27 -8.25
CA GLU A 92 -15.86 -1.93 -8.32
C GLU A 92 -14.72 -1.74 -7.30
N VAL A 93 -14.89 -2.22 -6.06
CA VAL A 93 -13.83 -2.21 -5.04
C VAL A 93 -12.59 -2.96 -5.53
N ARG A 94 -12.78 -4.18 -6.06
CA ARG A 94 -11.67 -5.00 -6.60
C ARG A 94 -11.00 -4.35 -7.80
N ARG A 95 -11.79 -3.74 -8.70
CA ARG A 95 -11.27 -3.05 -9.88
C ARG A 95 -10.35 -1.90 -9.50
N ILE A 96 -10.76 -1.08 -8.53
CA ILE A 96 -9.96 0.07 -8.09
C ILE A 96 -8.76 -0.40 -7.26
N ALA A 97 -8.92 -1.36 -6.36
CA ALA A 97 -7.79 -1.94 -5.63
C ALA A 97 -6.75 -2.55 -6.58
N GLY A 98 -7.20 -3.31 -7.59
CA GLY A 98 -6.35 -3.85 -8.65
C GLY A 98 -5.63 -2.77 -9.45
N TRP A 99 -6.29 -1.65 -9.76
CA TRP A 99 -5.61 -0.51 -10.40
C TRP A 99 -4.36 -0.07 -9.63
N PHE A 100 -4.43 0.01 -8.29
CA PHE A 100 -3.28 0.40 -7.48
C PHE A 100 -2.26 -0.72 -7.34
N HIS A 101 -2.71 -1.96 -7.14
CA HIS A 101 -1.81 -3.11 -6.98
C HIS A 101 -1.05 -3.47 -8.26
N ASP A 102 -1.62 -3.20 -9.43
CA ASP A 102 -1.04 -3.55 -10.71
C ASP A 102 -0.47 -2.29 -11.41
N LYS A 103 -1.36 -1.44 -11.95
CA LYS A 103 -0.95 -0.33 -12.81
C LYS A 103 -0.16 0.74 -12.04
N PHE A 104 -0.69 1.24 -10.92
CA PHE A 104 0.03 2.24 -10.12
C PHE A 104 1.33 1.67 -9.57
N TYR A 105 1.34 0.42 -9.17
CA TYR A 105 2.54 -0.24 -8.66
C TYR A 105 3.66 -0.21 -9.69
N VAL A 106 3.41 -0.68 -10.91
CA VAL A 106 4.41 -0.76 -11.98
C VAL A 106 4.85 0.62 -12.46
N GLU A 107 3.90 1.58 -12.54
CA GLU A 107 4.15 2.90 -13.11
C GLU A 107 4.72 3.92 -12.11
N VAL A 108 4.53 3.70 -10.80
CA VAL A 108 4.91 4.67 -9.76
C VAL A 108 5.64 4.03 -8.59
N SER A 109 5.00 3.09 -7.86
CA SER A 109 5.53 2.64 -6.57
C SER A 109 6.83 1.86 -6.72
N GLU A 110 6.87 0.90 -7.64
CA GLU A 110 8.06 0.06 -7.88
C GLU A 110 9.26 0.90 -8.33
N PRO A 111 9.15 1.75 -9.36
CA PRO A 111 10.27 2.61 -9.76
C PRO A 111 10.77 3.51 -8.63
N LEU A 112 9.87 4.14 -7.86
CA LEU A 112 10.27 5.00 -6.76
C LEU A 112 11.00 4.22 -5.66
N VAL A 113 10.47 3.07 -5.23
CA VAL A 113 11.10 2.22 -4.21
C VAL A 113 12.45 1.70 -4.69
N ARG A 114 12.51 1.20 -5.93
CA ARG A 114 13.74 0.67 -6.50
C ARG A 114 14.82 1.74 -6.59
N GLU A 115 14.50 2.89 -7.17
CA GLU A 115 15.50 3.91 -7.46
C GLU A 115 15.92 4.71 -6.22
N LYS A 116 14.98 5.01 -5.30
CA LYS A 116 15.26 5.88 -4.15
C LYS A 116 15.52 5.14 -2.83
N ILE A 117 15.13 3.89 -2.71
CA ILE A 117 15.32 3.11 -1.49
C ILE A 117 16.28 1.95 -1.70
N LEU A 118 16.00 1.07 -2.68
CA LEU A 118 16.76 -0.18 -2.81
C LEU A 118 18.15 0.05 -3.39
N LYS A 119 18.29 0.78 -4.50
CA LYS A 119 19.58 1.04 -5.14
C LYS A 119 20.60 1.69 -4.22
N LEU A 120 20.15 2.55 -3.31
CA LEU A 120 21.04 3.21 -2.35
C LEU A 120 21.61 2.26 -1.27
N ARG A 121 21.07 1.06 -1.17
CA ARG A 121 21.43 0.06 -0.15
C ARG A 121 22.13 -1.17 -0.72
N LEU A 122 22.17 -1.26 -2.03
CA LEU A 122 22.79 -2.35 -2.75
C LEU A 122 24.23 -1.99 -3.13
N SER A 123 25.13 -2.95 -3.09
CA SER A 123 26.43 -2.84 -3.75
C SER A 123 26.27 -2.77 -5.26
N SER A 124 27.26 -2.25 -5.97
CA SER A 124 27.23 -2.21 -7.43
C SER A 124 27.07 -3.60 -8.08
N ALA A 125 27.61 -4.64 -7.44
CA ALA A 125 27.45 -6.03 -7.89
C ALA A 125 26.02 -6.56 -7.75
N GLU A 126 25.23 -5.99 -6.82
CA GLU A 126 23.83 -6.33 -6.60
C GLU A 126 22.86 -5.41 -7.38
N GLY A 127 23.37 -4.55 -8.25
CA GLY A 127 22.57 -3.59 -9.02
C GLY A 127 22.33 -2.25 -8.31
N GLY A 128 23.11 -1.95 -7.26
CA GLY A 128 23.13 -0.63 -6.62
C GLY A 128 23.82 0.41 -7.49
N GLY A 129 23.60 1.68 -7.16
CA GLY A 129 24.18 2.81 -7.87
C GLY A 129 23.29 4.05 -7.82
N PRO A 130 23.64 5.09 -8.62
CA PRO A 130 22.83 6.29 -8.67
C PRO A 130 21.42 5.97 -9.22
N PRO A 131 20.39 6.71 -8.76
CA PRO A 131 19.04 6.57 -9.27
C PRO A 131 18.95 6.85 -10.78
N ASP A 132 18.14 6.07 -11.49
CA ASP A 132 17.81 6.32 -12.88
C ASP A 132 16.84 7.52 -12.98
N SER A 133 17.35 8.65 -13.48
CA SER A 133 16.57 9.88 -13.62
C SER A 133 15.41 9.74 -14.60
N SER A 134 15.53 8.90 -15.62
CA SER A 134 14.47 8.69 -16.62
C SER A 134 13.29 7.90 -16.00
N ALA A 135 13.59 6.86 -15.22
CA ALA A 135 12.58 6.11 -14.47
C ALA A 135 11.86 6.99 -13.44
N LEU A 136 12.61 7.84 -12.71
CA LEU A 136 12.02 8.78 -11.76
C LEU A 136 11.14 9.83 -12.42
N GLN A 137 11.55 10.37 -13.59
CA GLN A 137 10.74 11.32 -14.34
C GLN A 137 9.45 10.68 -14.87
N ALA A 138 9.53 9.44 -15.37
CA ALA A 138 8.35 8.69 -15.78
C ALA A 138 7.38 8.46 -14.61
N ALA A 139 7.87 8.02 -13.45
CA ALA A 139 7.05 7.84 -12.27
C ALA A 139 6.37 9.15 -11.82
N LYS A 140 7.09 10.29 -11.84
CA LYS A 140 6.55 11.61 -11.53
C LYS A 140 5.49 12.09 -12.53
N LYS A 141 5.61 11.73 -13.79
CA LYS A 141 4.57 12.01 -14.78
C LYS A 141 3.33 11.16 -14.55
N ASN A 142 3.53 9.87 -14.31
CA ASN A 142 2.46 8.92 -14.12
C ASN A 142 1.64 9.20 -12.84
N ILE A 143 2.28 9.59 -11.74
CA ILE A 143 1.56 9.87 -10.48
C ILE A 143 0.56 11.02 -10.64
N ARG A 144 0.84 12.03 -11.47
CA ARG A 144 -0.10 13.12 -11.80
C ARG A 144 -1.36 12.58 -12.46
N TYR A 145 -1.19 11.71 -13.46
CA TYR A 145 -2.31 11.04 -14.12
C TYR A 145 -3.17 10.24 -13.13
N HIS A 146 -2.53 9.51 -12.23
CA HIS A 146 -3.24 8.73 -11.20
C HIS A 146 -3.97 9.63 -10.19
N LEU A 147 -3.37 10.76 -9.77
CA LEU A 147 -4.03 11.72 -8.88
C LEU A 147 -5.24 12.37 -9.54
N GLN A 148 -5.16 12.70 -10.83
CA GLN A 148 -6.32 13.20 -11.59
C GLN A 148 -7.45 12.17 -11.61
N TYR A 149 -7.12 10.89 -11.82
CA TYR A 149 -8.12 9.81 -11.76
C TYR A 149 -8.73 9.67 -10.36
N VAL A 150 -7.92 9.70 -9.30
CA VAL A 150 -8.40 9.70 -7.90
C VAL A 150 -9.33 10.91 -7.66
N GLY A 151 -8.90 12.11 -8.06
CA GLY A 151 -9.69 13.32 -7.93
C GLY A 151 -11.03 13.26 -8.69
N TRP A 152 -11.03 12.65 -9.87
CA TRP A 152 -12.24 12.42 -10.65
C TRP A 152 -13.20 11.45 -9.94
N LEU A 153 -12.73 10.34 -9.40
CA LEU A 153 -13.56 9.42 -8.62
C LEU A 153 -14.19 10.12 -7.41
N LEU A 154 -13.42 10.95 -6.72
CA LEU A 154 -13.86 11.66 -5.51
C LEU A 154 -14.73 12.90 -5.80
N SER A 155 -14.86 13.33 -7.06
CA SER A 155 -15.75 14.43 -7.40
C SER A 155 -17.23 14.09 -7.23
N THR A 156 -17.57 12.80 -7.24
CA THR A 156 -18.95 12.30 -7.13
C THR A 156 -19.14 11.24 -6.06
N ARG A 157 -18.07 10.91 -5.32
CA ARG A 157 -18.06 9.83 -4.31
C ARG A 157 -17.39 10.31 -3.03
N SER A 158 -17.81 9.80 -1.90
CA SER A 158 -17.18 10.09 -0.60
C SER A 158 -15.88 9.29 -0.39
N TRP A 159 -15.78 8.11 -1.04
CA TRP A 159 -14.65 7.20 -1.06
C TRP A 159 -14.42 6.67 -2.48
N LEU A 160 -13.27 6.08 -2.76
CA LEU A 160 -12.87 5.76 -4.14
C LEU A 160 -13.83 4.82 -4.87
N ALA A 161 -14.39 3.84 -4.19
CA ALA A 161 -15.30 2.87 -4.83
C ALA A 161 -16.78 3.16 -4.60
N ALA A 162 -17.13 3.87 -3.52
CA ALA A 162 -18.53 4.10 -3.12
C ALA A 162 -18.63 5.19 -2.04
N GLU A 163 -19.75 5.18 -1.30
CA GLU A 163 -20.01 6.10 -0.18
C GLU A 163 -19.36 5.65 1.15
N LYS A 164 -18.83 4.42 1.22
CA LYS A 164 -18.16 3.87 2.40
C LYS A 164 -16.71 3.51 2.09
N LEU A 165 -15.88 3.58 3.13
CA LEU A 165 -14.49 3.11 3.08
C LEU A 165 -14.44 1.64 2.60
N SER A 166 -13.46 1.33 1.77
CA SER A 166 -13.30 0.00 1.19
C SER A 166 -11.83 -0.38 1.00
N PHE A 167 -11.55 -1.60 0.56
CA PHE A 167 -10.21 -2.00 0.18
C PHE A 167 -9.61 -1.16 -0.96
N ALA A 168 -10.44 -0.52 -1.79
CA ALA A 168 -9.96 0.41 -2.81
C ALA A 168 -9.20 1.59 -2.19
N ASP A 169 -9.74 2.14 -1.11
CA ASP A 169 -9.14 3.26 -0.38
C ASP A 169 -7.84 2.84 0.33
N LEU A 170 -7.86 1.67 0.96
CA LEU A 170 -6.66 1.14 1.62
C LEU A 170 -5.53 0.86 0.62
N ALA A 171 -5.85 0.30 -0.55
CA ALA A 171 -4.87 0.04 -1.60
C ALA A 171 -4.25 1.35 -2.12
N ALA A 172 -5.09 2.32 -2.47
CA ALA A 172 -4.64 3.64 -2.91
C ALA A 172 -3.76 4.32 -1.85
N ALA A 173 -4.22 4.36 -0.60
CA ALA A 173 -3.49 5.01 0.48
C ALA A 173 -2.16 4.31 0.79
N ALA A 174 -2.10 2.98 0.74
CA ALA A 174 -0.87 2.21 0.93
C ALA A 174 0.18 2.55 -0.13
N HIS A 175 -0.23 2.61 -1.39
CA HIS A 175 0.67 2.95 -2.50
C HIS A 175 1.11 4.41 -2.47
N LEU A 176 0.18 5.34 -2.27
CA LEU A 176 0.49 6.76 -2.15
C LEU A 176 1.38 7.06 -0.94
N SER A 177 1.25 6.32 0.17
CA SER A 177 2.05 6.54 1.37
C SER A 177 3.56 6.34 1.16
N VAL A 178 3.95 5.50 0.21
CA VAL A 178 5.35 5.31 -0.15
C VAL A 178 5.86 6.49 -0.96
N ALA A 179 5.07 6.95 -1.94
CA ALA A 179 5.41 8.13 -2.74
C ALA A 179 5.42 9.42 -1.89
N ASP A 180 4.49 9.53 -0.93
CA ASP A 180 4.41 10.64 0.02
C ASP A 180 5.63 10.69 0.95
N TYR A 181 6.06 9.54 1.47
CA TYR A 181 7.31 9.43 2.23
C TYR A 181 8.50 9.99 1.45
N LEU A 182 8.59 9.68 0.18
CA LEU A 182 9.67 10.10 -0.73
C LEU A 182 9.52 11.54 -1.24
N GLY A 183 8.40 12.23 -0.94
CA GLY A 183 8.13 13.60 -1.39
C GLY A 183 7.82 13.71 -2.88
N ASP A 184 7.30 12.64 -3.49
CA ASP A 184 7.04 12.58 -4.93
C ASP A 184 5.55 12.76 -5.30
N VAL A 185 4.66 12.97 -4.32
CA VAL A 185 3.24 13.21 -4.59
C VAL A 185 2.98 14.70 -4.80
N PRO A 186 2.57 15.12 -6.02
CA PRO A 186 2.23 16.53 -6.29
C PRO A 186 0.77 16.80 -5.81
N TRP A 187 0.60 17.06 -4.52
CA TRP A 187 -0.72 17.22 -3.92
C TRP A 187 -1.55 18.38 -4.47
N ASP A 188 -0.90 19.37 -5.08
CA ASP A 188 -1.55 20.53 -5.72
C ASP A 188 -2.32 20.14 -6.99
N GLU A 189 -2.09 18.96 -7.56
CA GLU A 189 -2.79 18.49 -8.78
C GLU A 189 -4.26 18.12 -8.53
N SER A 190 -4.64 17.81 -7.28
CA SER A 190 -6.00 17.44 -6.94
C SER A 190 -6.29 17.65 -5.46
N GLU A 191 -7.05 18.70 -5.15
CA GLU A 191 -7.51 18.96 -3.79
C GLU A 191 -8.40 17.84 -3.23
N ASN A 192 -9.26 17.24 -4.07
CA ASN A 192 -10.07 16.10 -3.67
C ASN A 192 -9.22 14.90 -3.23
N ALA A 193 -8.17 14.59 -3.98
CA ALA A 193 -7.25 13.51 -3.63
C ALA A 193 -6.47 13.82 -2.35
N LYS A 194 -6.02 15.07 -2.19
CA LYS A 194 -5.33 15.55 -0.99
C LYS A 194 -6.21 15.42 0.25
N ASN A 195 -7.43 15.95 0.20
CA ASN A 195 -8.39 15.90 1.31
C ASN A 195 -8.78 14.46 1.67
N TRP A 196 -8.98 13.61 0.67
CA TRP A 196 -9.22 12.17 0.91
C TRP A 196 -8.02 11.51 1.57
N TYR A 197 -6.80 11.80 1.11
CA TYR A 197 -5.60 11.19 1.69
C TYR A 197 -5.34 11.67 3.12
N ALA A 198 -5.63 12.93 3.43
CA ALA A 198 -5.60 13.44 4.81
C ALA A 198 -6.56 12.67 5.73
N LYS A 199 -7.79 12.35 5.25
CA LYS A 199 -8.71 11.46 5.98
C LYS A 199 -8.12 10.07 6.20
N MET A 200 -7.43 9.51 5.21
CA MET A 200 -6.76 8.21 5.35
C MET A 200 -5.63 8.25 6.38
N LYS A 201 -4.76 9.27 6.33
CA LYS A 201 -3.65 9.47 7.29
C LYS A 201 -4.14 9.60 8.72
N SER A 202 -5.29 10.24 8.94
CA SER A 202 -5.88 10.47 10.26
C SER A 202 -6.44 9.20 10.91
N ARG A 203 -6.59 8.10 10.17
CA ARG A 203 -7.12 6.84 10.71
C ARG A 203 -6.15 6.17 11.70
N PRO A 204 -6.65 5.60 12.80
CA PRO A 204 -5.80 4.84 13.72
C PRO A 204 -5.00 3.71 13.06
N SER A 205 -5.57 3.05 12.06
CA SER A 205 -4.93 2.00 11.26
C SER A 205 -3.72 2.50 10.47
N PHE A 206 -3.69 3.79 10.09
CA PHE A 206 -2.63 4.38 9.29
C PHE A 206 -1.42 4.84 10.14
N ARG A 207 -1.63 5.19 11.40
CA ARG A 207 -0.58 5.73 12.29
C ARG A 207 0.69 4.88 12.35
N PRO A 208 0.62 3.53 12.44
CA PRO A 208 1.82 2.69 12.45
C PRO A 208 2.65 2.79 11.16
N LEU A 209 2.04 3.15 10.02
CA LEU A 209 2.78 3.36 8.76
C LEU A 209 3.60 4.64 8.79
N LEU A 210 3.12 5.69 9.49
CA LEU A 210 3.83 6.96 9.61
C LEU A 210 5.09 6.83 10.48
N ALA A 211 5.17 5.81 11.32
CA ALA A 211 6.34 5.52 12.14
C ALA A 211 7.43 4.73 11.40
N ASP A 212 7.14 4.19 10.22
CA ASP A 212 8.14 3.48 9.41
C ASP A 212 9.20 4.46 8.91
N LEU A 213 10.47 4.10 9.07
CA LEU A 213 11.61 4.91 8.63
C LEU A 213 12.54 4.11 7.73
N VAL A 214 13.08 4.78 6.72
CA VAL A 214 14.19 4.27 5.90
C VAL A 214 15.49 4.81 6.49
N PRO A 215 16.39 3.97 7.04
CA PRO A 215 17.66 4.46 7.57
C PRO A 215 18.43 5.30 6.54
N GLY A 216 18.85 6.51 6.92
CA GLY A 216 19.57 7.43 6.05
C GLY A 216 18.73 8.20 5.02
N LEU A 217 17.40 7.99 4.99
CA LEU A 217 16.50 8.71 4.11
C LEU A 217 15.29 9.22 4.95
N PRO A 218 15.31 10.46 5.41
CA PRO A 218 14.19 11.01 6.19
C PRO A 218 12.93 11.14 5.32
N PRO A 219 11.73 11.08 5.94
CA PRO A 219 10.48 11.32 5.23
C PRO A 219 10.39 12.77 4.71
N SER A 220 9.50 12.98 3.74
CA SER A 220 9.12 14.32 3.31
C SER A 220 8.55 15.12 4.48
N LYS A 221 8.62 16.46 4.38
CA LYS A 221 8.15 17.36 5.45
C LYS A 221 6.67 17.19 5.76
N VAL A 222 5.87 16.84 4.76
CA VAL A 222 4.41 16.69 4.89
C VAL A 222 3.97 15.26 5.24
N TYR A 223 4.91 14.29 5.28
CA TYR A 223 4.55 12.88 5.47
C TYR A 223 3.84 12.59 6.79
N ALA A 224 4.32 13.17 7.88
CA ALA A 224 3.72 13.00 9.21
C ALA A 224 2.67 14.07 9.53
N ASP A 225 2.55 15.10 8.70
CA ASP A 225 1.54 16.15 8.85
C ASP A 225 0.18 15.61 8.40
N LEU A 226 -0.83 15.75 9.24
CA LEU A 226 -2.19 15.28 8.95
C LEU A 226 -3.03 16.34 8.21
N ASP A 227 -2.61 17.61 8.27
CA ASP A 227 -3.30 18.77 7.71
C ASP A 227 -2.47 19.48 6.62
N PHE A 228 -1.62 18.74 5.91
CA PHE A 228 -0.64 19.21 4.91
C PHE A 228 -1.28 19.82 3.66
#